data_3666170ca017ae2d38f01c794cc3b99b
#
_entry.id   3666170ca017ae2d38f01c794cc3b99b
#
_cell.length_a   1.000
_cell.length_b   1.000
_cell.length_c   1.000
_cell.angle_alpha   90.00
_cell.angle_beta   90.00
_cell.angle_gamma   90.00
#
_symmetry.space_group_name_H-M   'P 1'
#
loop_
_entity.id
_entity.type
_entity.pdbx_description
1 polymer ?
#
loop_
_entity_poly.entity_id
_entity_poly.type
_entity_poly.pdbx_seq_one_letter_code
_entity_poly.pdbx_strand_id
1 'polypeptide(L)'
;MKQVSIRECKSYDYDVFRASFEKMIEDIGGIDKFVKEGSKVVIKPNLVIKKHPEEGATTHPVLVRVVCEELLKLNCEVMIAESPGGPYNKSNLKGFYKTCGLIDELSGLDVKFNYDTYEVQVHNDDAVYLKTMEVIKPIDDADFVINLCKLKTHKMAKYTGGVKNLYGVIPGLKKAEIHYRFQKEELFCENVLLDICDYVKPSLTIMDGVYAMEGEGPTAGDVRKVGVLIASESPHALDIAGCKLINLDPMKVGTVRGSIKWNLIKDDFSDIEFIGDNIDKFIVKDFKIPVTSSDFRLLSLKLPKVLGDIADKVITPKPVIDYKKCVKCGKCKVACPAKVIEIDEKGAKINLKKCIRCYCCHELCPKKAIHIKQNIFFKLIK
;
A
#
# COMPACT_ATOMS: atom_id res chain seq x y z
N MET A 1 20.32 -12.60 8.94
CA MET A 1 20.21 -11.21 8.43
C MET A 1 19.14 -11.19 7.36
N LYS A 2 18.27 -10.20 7.39
CA LYS A 2 17.27 -9.94 6.33
C LYS A 2 17.91 -9.03 5.29
N GLN A 3 18.16 -9.57 4.11
CA GLN A 3 18.78 -8.82 3.03
C GLN A 3 17.78 -7.94 2.30
N VAL A 4 18.16 -6.71 2.01
CA VAL A 4 17.40 -5.76 1.21
C VAL A 4 18.31 -5.23 0.11
N SER A 5 18.08 -5.66 -1.13
CA SER A 5 18.80 -5.14 -2.30
C SER A 5 18.25 -3.78 -2.70
N ILE A 6 19.14 -2.85 -3.00
CA ILE A 6 18.84 -1.49 -3.45
C ILE A 6 19.64 -1.24 -4.72
N ARG A 7 18.96 -0.88 -5.81
CA ARG A 7 19.61 -0.57 -7.09
C ARG A 7 19.09 0.73 -7.67
N GLU A 8 20.03 1.55 -8.14
CA GLU A 8 19.67 2.74 -8.93
C GLU A 8 18.84 2.33 -10.15
N CYS A 9 17.73 3.02 -10.37
CA CYS A 9 16.91 2.88 -11.57
C CYS A 9 16.43 4.26 -12.03
N LYS A 10 16.99 4.76 -13.13
CA LYS A 10 16.81 6.16 -13.53
C LYS A 10 15.49 6.46 -14.23
N SER A 11 14.87 5.46 -14.86
CA SER A 11 13.64 5.62 -15.63
C SER A 11 12.90 4.28 -15.78
N TYR A 12 11.69 4.36 -16.34
CA TYR A 12 10.92 3.17 -16.77
C TYR A 12 11.19 2.79 -18.24
N ASP A 13 12.24 3.34 -18.87
CA ASP A 13 12.76 2.78 -20.11
C ASP A 13 13.08 1.30 -19.89
N TYR A 14 12.60 0.44 -20.78
CA TYR A 14 12.65 -1.01 -20.55
C TYR A 14 14.06 -1.53 -20.32
N ASP A 15 15.03 -1.12 -21.15
CA ASP A 15 16.40 -1.64 -21.08
C ASP A 15 17.09 -1.16 -19.79
N VAL A 16 16.90 0.12 -19.44
CA VAL A 16 17.43 0.71 -18.19
C VAL A 16 16.83 0.01 -16.98
N PHE A 17 15.49 -0.19 -16.99
CA PHE A 17 14.78 -0.82 -15.92
C PHE A 17 15.18 -2.29 -15.75
N ARG A 18 15.24 -3.03 -16.87
CA ARG A 18 15.63 -4.43 -16.94
C ARG A 18 17.03 -4.66 -16.35
N ALA A 19 18.01 -3.85 -16.75
CA ALA A 19 19.39 -3.97 -16.24
C ALA A 19 19.48 -3.69 -14.72
N SER A 20 18.69 -2.75 -14.19
CA SER A 20 18.63 -2.48 -12.75
C SER A 20 17.94 -3.60 -11.99
N PHE A 21 16.86 -4.14 -12.54
CA PHE A 21 16.09 -5.25 -11.98
C PHE A 21 16.94 -6.53 -11.89
N GLU A 22 17.64 -6.90 -12.94
CA GLU A 22 18.51 -8.10 -12.99
C GLU A 22 19.56 -8.06 -11.89
N LYS A 23 20.27 -6.94 -11.75
CA LYS A 23 21.24 -6.75 -10.67
C LYS A 23 20.61 -6.84 -9.28
N MET A 24 19.43 -6.26 -9.12
CA MET A 24 18.69 -6.30 -7.84
C MET A 24 18.31 -7.73 -7.46
N ILE A 25 17.84 -8.52 -8.40
CA ILE A 25 17.45 -9.92 -8.16
C ILE A 25 18.69 -10.81 -7.97
N GLU A 26 19.77 -10.56 -8.69
CA GLU A 26 21.06 -11.25 -8.51
C GLU A 26 21.62 -11.04 -7.09
N ASP A 27 21.57 -9.82 -6.54
CA ASP A 27 22.02 -9.52 -5.18
C ASP A 27 21.39 -10.42 -4.11
N ILE A 28 20.13 -10.80 -4.29
CA ILE A 28 19.38 -11.61 -3.32
C ILE A 28 19.35 -13.10 -3.68
N GLY A 29 20.07 -13.51 -4.73
CA GLY A 29 20.32 -14.90 -5.10
C GLY A 29 19.48 -15.46 -6.24
N GLY A 30 18.88 -14.60 -7.09
CA GLY A 30 18.06 -15.03 -8.23
C GLY A 30 16.57 -15.19 -7.90
N ILE A 31 15.70 -15.13 -8.91
CA ILE A 31 14.26 -15.27 -8.71
C ILE A 31 13.85 -16.71 -8.37
N ASP A 32 14.62 -17.68 -8.84
CA ASP A 32 14.47 -19.12 -8.61
C ASP A 32 14.66 -19.53 -7.14
N LYS A 33 15.31 -18.68 -6.35
CA LYS A 33 15.34 -18.82 -4.89
C LYS A 33 13.97 -18.65 -4.23
N PHE A 34 13.09 -17.85 -4.84
CA PHE A 34 11.82 -17.44 -4.24
C PHE A 34 10.60 -18.15 -4.81
N VAL A 35 10.75 -18.80 -5.95
CA VAL A 35 9.69 -19.58 -6.61
C VAL A 35 10.27 -20.84 -7.22
N LYS A 36 9.48 -21.91 -7.27
CA LYS A 36 9.89 -23.18 -7.91
C LYS A 36 9.44 -23.20 -9.37
N GLU A 37 10.23 -23.84 -10.21
CA GLU A 37 9.87 -24.09 -11.61
C GLU A 37 8.48 -24.74 -11.72
N GLY A 38 7.67 -24.31 -12.69
CA GLY A 38 6.34 -24.85 -12.96
C GLY A 38 5.25 -24.47 -11.97
N SER A 39 5.54 -23.61 -10.97
CA SER A 39 4.58 -23.23 -9.92
C SER A 39 3.51 -22.26 -10.41
N LYS A 40 2.38 -22.23 -9.68
CA LYS A 40 1.36 -21.19 -9.81
C LYS A 40 1.76 -19.96 -9.01
N VAL A 41 2.11 -18.89 -9.70
CA VAL A 41 2.59 -17.65 -9.07
C VAL A 41 1.59 -16.53 -9.26
N VAL A 42 1.16 -15.94 -8.17
CA VAL A 42 0.40 -14.70 -8.21
C VAL A 42 1.32 -13.49 -8.06
N ILE A 43 1.32 -12.62 -9.05
CA ILE A 43 1.89 -11.29 -8.96
C ILE A 43 0.80 -10.35 -8.42
N LYS A 44 1.06 -9.75 -7.26
CA LYS A 44 0.18 -8.79 -6.61
C LYS A 44 0.74 -7.37 -6.72
N PRO A 45 0.36 -6.58 -7.75
CA PRO A 45 0.75 -5.18 -7.85
C PRO A 45 -0.01 -4.30 -6.85
N ASN A 46 0.32 -3.02 -6.79
CA ASN A 46 -0.46 -2.00 -6.09
C ASN A 46 -1.29 -1.22 -7.12
N LEU A 47 -2.61 -1.41 -7.14
CA LEU A 47 -3.49 -0.72 -8.10
C LEU A 47 -4.47 0.26 -7.47
N VAL A 48 -4.60 0.30 -6.20
CA VAL A 48 -5.46 1.10 -5.29
C VAL A 48 -6.67 1.82 -5.90
N ILE A 49 -6.50 2.58 -6.98
CA ILE A 49 -7.54 3.29 -7.74
C ILE A 49 -7.12 3.36 -9.22
N LYS A 50 -8.09 3.51 -10.15
CA LYS A 50 -7.81 3.69 -11.59
C LYS A 50 -7.01 4.97 -11.81
N LYS A 51 -5.71 4.80 -12.06
CA LYS A 51 -4.72 5.84 -12.29
C LYS A 51 -3.79 5.42 -13.43
N HIS A 52 -3.38 6.38 -14.23
CA HIS A 52 -2.32 6.16 -15.20
C HIS A 52 -0.97 5.99 -14.47
N PRO A 53 -0.02 5.19 -15.03
CA PRO A 53 1.27 4.92 -14.39
C PRO A 53 2.04 6.17 -13.99
N GLU A 54 1.98 7.22 -14.81
CA GLU A 54 2.67 8.50 -14.63
C GLU A 54 2.18 9.29 -13.40
N GLU A 55 1.00 8.94 -12.86
CA GLU A 55 0.48 9.57 -11.66
C GLU A 55 1.14 9.07 -10.37
N GLY A 56 2.04 8.08 -10.44
CA GLY A 56 2.84 7.59 -9.32
C GLY A 56 2.06 6.91 -8.19
N ALA A 57 0.78 6.60 -8.42
CA ALA A 57 -0.09 6.01 -7.40
C ALA A 57 -0.06 4.47 -7.40
N THR A 58 0.31 3.86 -8.51
CA THR A 58 0.26 2.41 -8.77
C THR A 58 1.64 1.87 -9.09
N THR A 59 1.84 0.58 -8.92
CA THR A 59 3.02 -0.12 -9.44
C THR A 59 3.11 0.10 -10.95
N HIS A 60 4.30 0.49 -11.43
CA HIS A 60 4.49 0.74 -12.86
C HIS A 60 4.43 -0.57 -13.66
N PRO A 61 3.76 -0.62 -14.82
CA PRO A 61 3.60 -1.83 -15.62
C PRO A 61 4.92 -2.50 -16.02
N VAL A 62 5.95 -1.75 -16.31
CA VAL A 62 7.29 -2.28 -16.65
C VAL A 62 7.85 -3.18 -15.54
N LEU A 63 7.65 -2.84 -14.25
CA LEU A 63 8.05 -3.75 -13.15
C LEU A 63 7.28 -5.06 -13.23
N VAL A 64 5.96 -5.00 -13.47
CA VAL A 64 5.15 -6.22 -13.60
C VAL A 64 5.64 -7.06 -14.77
N ARG A 65 5.96 -6.43 -15.92
CA ARG A 65 6.48 -7.08 -17.11
C ARG A 65 7.77 -7.85 -16.86
N VAL A 66 8.79 -7.18 -16.31
CA VAL A 66 10.10 -7.85 -16.09
C VAL A 66 9.99 -9.01 -15.10
N VAL A 67 9.12 -8.91 -14.09
CA VAL A 67 8.84 -10.03 -13.18
C VAL A 67 8.13 -11.18 -13.90
N CYS A 68 7.13 -10.88 -14.75
CA CYS A 68 6.46 -11.90 -15.55
C CYS A 68 7.45 -12.64 -16.46
N GLU A 69 8.32 -11.91 -17.14
CA GLU A 69 9.32 -12.49 -18.05
C GLU A 69 10.27 -13.46 -17.32
N GLU A 70 10.71 -13.12 -16.10
CA GLU A 70 11.56 -14.03 -15.30
C GLU A 70 10.78 -15.29 -14.85
N LEU A 71 9.54 -15.14 -14.43
CA LEU A 71 8.71 -16.28 -14.02
C LEU A 71 8.38 -17.22 -15.18
N LEU A 72 8.14 -16.65 -16.37
CA LEU A 72 7.89 -17.45 -17.59
C LEU A 72 9.12 -18.25 -18.02
N LYS A 73 10.36 -17.77 -17.79
CA LYS A 73 11.59 -18.55 -18.00
C LYS A 73 11.67 -19.78 -17.09
N LEU A 74 11.02 -19.72 -15.92
CA LEU A 74 10.89 -20.83 -14.97
C LEU A 74 9.63 -21.68 -15.24
N ASN A 75 9.00 -21.57 -16.41
CA ASN A 75 7.79 -22.27 -16.78
C ASN A 75 6.63 -22.10 -15.77
N CYS A 76 6.58 -21.02 -14.99
CA CYS A 76 5.53 -20.77 -14.02
C CYS A 76 4.20 -20.39 -14.69
N GLU A 77 3.09 -20.80 -14.08
CA GLU A 77 1.76 -20.24 -14.39
C GLU A 77 1.59 -18.88 -13.70
N VAL A 78 1.68 -17.80 -14.46
CA VAL A 78 1.64 -16.44 -13.90
C VAL A 78 0.26 -15.83 -13.96
N MET A 79 -0.24 -15.36 -12.81
CA MET A 79 -1.51 -14.64 -12.71
C MET A 79 -1.31 -13.27 -12.04
N ILE A 80 -1.84 -12.23 -12.68
CA ILE A 80 -1.90 -10.88 -12.09
C ILE A 80 -3.21 -10.77 -11.30
N ALA A 81 -3.13 -10.56 -9.98
CA ALA A 81 -4.30 -10.45 -9.12
C ALA A 81 -4.18 -9.33 -8.10
N GLU A 82 -5.24 -8.54 -7.96
CA GLU A 82 -5.38 -7.45 -6.99
C GLU A 82 -6.86 -7.23 -6.73
N SER A 83 -7.22 -6.86 -5.53
CA SER A 83 -8.51 -6.26 -5.23
C SER A 83 -8.35 -4.77 -4.97
N PRO A 84 -8.56 -3.92 -5.97
CA PRO A 84 -8.46 -2.48 -5.80
C PRO A 84 -9.58 -1.89 -4.92
N GLY A 85 -9.52 -0.59 -4.65
CA GLY A 85 -10.59 0.10 -3.93
C GLY A 85 -11.91 0.15 -4.72
N GLY A 86 -13.04 -0.03 -4.02
CA GLY A 86 -14.37 -0.02 -4.60
C GLY A 86 -14.94 -1.43 -4.82
N PRO A 87 -16.03 -1.58 -5.61
CA PRO A 87 -16.66 -2.89 -5.83
C PRO A 87 -15.72 -3.89 -6.51
N TYR A 88 -15.63 -5.09 -5.94
CA TYR A 88 -14.86 -6.18 -6.53
C TYR A 88 -15.73 -6.95 -7.54
N ASN A 89 -15.62 -6.58 -8.81
CA ASN A 89 -16.35 -7.21 -9.92
C ASN A 89 -15.52 -7.15 -11.21
N LYS A 90 -15.85 -8.04 -12.16
CA LYS A 90 -15.13 -8.25 -13.42
C LYS A 90 -14.97 -6.96 -14.24
N SER A 91 -16.02 -6.16 -14.37
CA SER A 91 -15.98 -4.91 -15.16
C SER A 91 -15.01 -3.89 -14.52
N ASN A 92 -15.01 -3.81 -13.19
CA ASN A 92 -14.13 -2.91 -12.48
C ASN A 92 -12.67 -3.35 -12.62
N LEU A 93 -12.38 -4.66 -12.42
CA LEU A 93 -11.05 -5.24 -12.60
C LEU A 93 -10.48 -4.98 -13.99
N LYS A 94 -11.28 -5.26 -15.04
CA LYS A 94 -10.88 -4.96 -16.45
C LYS A 94 -10.50 -3.49 -16.61
N GLY A 95 -11.31 -2.59 -16.04
CA GLY A 95 -11.03 -1.16 -16.08
C GLY A 95 -9.76 -0.75 -15.32
N PHE A 96 -9.43 -1.42 -14.20
CA PHE A 96 -8.18 -1.18 -13.46
C PHE A 96 -6.97 -1.62 -14.27
N TYR A 97 -6.94 -2.86 -14.75
CA TYR A 97 -5.81 -3.37 -15.52
C TYR A 97 -5.54 -2.54 -16.78
N LYS A 98 -6.62 -2.08 -17.46
CA LYS A 98 -6.48 -1.21 -18.63
C LYS A 98 -5.95 0.17 -18.25
N THR A 99 -6.57 0.86 -17.29
CA THR A 99 -6.19 2.24 -16.94
C THR A 99 -4.79 2.32 -16.33
N CYS A 100 -4.38 1.29 -15.57
CA CYS A 100 -3.03 1.21 -15.00
C CYS A 100 -1.98 0.71 -16.02
N GLY A 101 -2.33 0.53 -17.30
CA GLY A 101 -1.40 0.19 -18.38
C GLY A 101 -0.96 -1.27 -18.44
N LEU A 102 -1.49 -2.13 -17.56
CA LEU A 102 -1.02 -3.53 -17.48
C LEU A 102 -1.41 -4.37 -18.70
N ILE A 103 -2.62 -4.16 -19.25
CA ILE A 103 -3.07 -4.95 -20.42
C ILE A 103 -2.17 -4.68 -21.63
N ASP A 104 -1.84 -3.42 -21.85
CA ASP A 104 -1.04 -3.02 -23.01
C ASP A 104 0.43 -3.45 -22.84
N GLU A 105 1.00 -3.25 -21.64
CA GLU A 105 2.41 -3.58 -21.34
C GLU A 105 2.68 -5.08 -21.36
N LEU A 106 1.74 -5.92 -20.89
CA LEU A 106 1.91 -7.37 -20.84
C LEU A 106 1.38 -8.08 -22.09
N SER A 107 1.01 -7.32 -23.12
CA SER A 107 0.54 -7.89 -24.39
C SER A 107 1.61 -8.76 -25.03
N GLY A 108 1.24 -9.98 -25.41
CA GLY A 108 2.15 -10.97 -26.00
C GLY A 108 2.86 -11.89 -25.01
N LEU A 109 2.74 -11.65 -23.70
CA LEU A 109 3.21 -12.58 -22.68
C LEU A 109 2.10 -13.60 -22.32
N ASP A 110 2.49 -14.85 -22.04
CA ASP A 110 1.56 -15.90 -21.59
C ASP A 110 1.26 -15.72 -20.08
N VAL A 111 0.52 -14.65 -19.75
CA VAL A 111 0.12 -14.34 -18.39
C VAL A 111 -1.39 -14.18 -18.29
N LYS A 112 -1.95 -14.57 -17.15
CA LYS A 112 -3.39 -14.47 -16.88
C LYS A 112 -3.70 -13.26 -16.02
N PHE A 113 -4.77 -12.54 -16.37
CA PHE A 113 -5.34 -11.51 -15.48
C PHE A 113 -6.51 -12.10 -14.70
N ASN A 114 -6.54 -11.92 -13.41
CA ASN A 114 -7.68 -12.36 -12.61
C ASN A 114 -8.92 -11.50 -12.90
N TYR A 115 -9.97 -12.16 -13.37
CA TYR A 115 -11.32 -11.62 -13.53
C TYR A 115 -12.36 -12.40 -12.71
N ASP A 116 -11.93 -13.44 -12.01
CA ASP A 116 -12.76 -14.13 -11.05
C ASP A 116 -12.94 -13.26 -9.81
N THR A 117 -14.16 -13.14 -9.34
CA THR A 117 -14.54 -12.32 -8.17
C THR A 117 -15.00 -13.17 -7.01
N TYR A 118 -14.69 -14.47 -7.05
CA TYR A 118 -14.95 -15.35 -5.94
C TYR A 118 -14.06 -14.99 -4.74
N GLU A 119 -14.70 -14.98 -3.58
CA GLU A 119 -14.08 -14.67 -2.29
C GLU A 119 -13.96 -15.98 -1.49
N VAL A 120 -12.80 -16.26 -0.95
CA VAL A 120 -12.56 -17.43 -0.09
C VAL A 120 -12.47 -16.96 1.35
N GLN A 121 -13.25 -17.56 2.23
CA GLN A 121 -13.08 -17.38 3.66
C GLN A 121 -11.93 -18.24 4.16
N VAL A 122 -10.94 -17.60 4.76
CA VAL A 122 -9.75 -18.26 5.28
C VAL A 122 -9.62 -18.04 6.79
N HIS A 123 -8.96 -18.98 7.44
CA HIS A 123 -8.67 -18.94 8.86
C HIS A 123 -7.16 -19.03 9.09
N ASN A 124 -6.62 -18.16 9.95
CA ASN A 124 -5.24 -18.19 10.38
C ASN A 124 -5.22 -18.28 11.93
N ASP A 125 -4.84 -19.44 12.45
CA ASP A 125 -4.77 -19.69 13.89
C ASP A 125 -3.73 -18.79 14.60
N ASP A 126 -2.64 -18.46 13.90
CA ASP A 126 -1.55 -17.63 14.40
C ASP A 126 -1.89 -16.14 14.45
N ALA A 127 -2.95 -15.71 13.74
CA ALA A 127 -3.38 -14.32 13.73
C ALA A 127 -3.82 -13.85 15.12
N VAL A 128 -3.43 -12.63 15.48
CA VAL A 128 -3.73 -12.04 16.78
C VAL A 128 -5.14 -11.41 16.80
N TYR A 129 -5.53 -10.72 15.74
CA TYR A 129 -6.79 -9.96 15.67
C TYR A 129 -7.71 -10.39 14.55
N LEU A 130 -7.17 -10.71 13.36
CA LEU A 130 -7.95 -11.03 12.18
C LEU A 130 -7.84 -12.53 11.83
N LYS A 131 -8.28 -13.38 12.76
CA LYS A 131 -8.20 -14.84 12.59
C LYS A 131 -8.99 -15.37 11.39
N THR A 132 -10.10 -14.73 11.08
CA THR A 132 -10.93 -15.10 9.92
C THR A 132 -11.13 -13.90 9.03
N MET A 133 -10.90 -14.07 7.74
CA MET A 133 -11.07 -13.03 6.74
C MET A 133 -11.44 -13.63 5.39
N GLU A 134 -12.01 -12.80 4.51
CA GLU A 134 -12.17 -13.16 3.11
C GLU A 134 -11.00 -12.62 2.30
N VAL A 135 -10.46 -13.47 1.42
CA VAL A 135 -9.43 -13.11 0.45
C VAL A 135 -9.90 -13.39 -0.97
N ILE A 136 -9.29 -12.75 -1.96
CA ILE A 136 -9.52 -13.07 -3.37
C ILE A 136 -8.98 -14.48 -3.66
N LYS A 137 -9.77 -15.30 -4.36
CA LYS A 137 -9.45 -16.70 -4.64
C LYS A 137 -8.03 -16.94 -5.19
N PRO A 138 -7.47 -16.13 -6.12
CA PRO A 138 -6.12 -16.36 -6.61
C PRO A 138 -5.02 -16.44 -5.54
N ILE A 139 -5.20 -15.74 -4.43
CA ILE A 139 -4.21 -15.76 -3.32
C ILE A 139 -4.23 -17.08 -2.59
N ASP A 140 -5.42 -17.68 -2.43
CA ASP A 140 -5.59 -18.98 -1.80
C ASP A 140 -5.14 -20.15 -2.70
N ASP A 141 -5.27 -19.98 -4.02
CA ASP A 141 -4.89 -20.99 -5.02
C ASP A 141 -3.39 -20.96 -5.39
N ALA A 142 -2.63 -19.92 -4.96
CA ALA A 142 -1.24 -19.72 -5.37
C ALA A 142 -0.26 -20.59 -4.59
N ASP A 143 0.73 -21.16 -5.28
CA ASP A 143 1.89 -21.77 -4.62
C ASP A 143 2.82 -20.69 -4.05
N PHE A 144 2.97 -19.54 -4.76
CA PHE A 144 3.80 -18.41 -4.36
C PHE A 144 3.12 -17.08 -4.69
N VAL A 145 3.34 -16.08 -3.86
CA VAL A 145 2.89 -14.70 -4.08
C VAL A 145 4.09 -13.77 -4.16
N ILE A 146 4.21 -13.04 -5.27
CA ILE A 146 5.19 -11.94 -5.42
C ILE A 146 4.45 -10.61 -5.23
N ASN A 147 4.89 -9.85 -4.24
CA ASN A 147 4.30 -8.60 -3.81
C ASN A 147 5.01 -7.40 -4.45
N LEU A 148 4.38 -6.72 -5.40
CA LEU A 148 4.93 -5.56 -6.08
C LEU A 148 4.31 -4.27 -5.54
N CYS A 149 4.98 -3.61 -4.60
CA CYS A 149 4.47 -2.41 -3.96
C CYS A 149 5.00 -1.12 -4.59
N LYS A 150 4.45 0.01 -4.19
CA LYS A 150 4.83 1.35 -4.64
C LYS A 150 5.28 2.19 -3.46
N LEU A 151 6.43 2.86 -3.58
CA LEU A 151 6.91 3.80 -2.56
C LEU A 151 6.00 5.04 -2.51
N LYS A 152 5.23 5.21 -1.45
CA LYS A 152 4.32 6.35 -1.31
C LYS A 152 3.87 6.64 0.11
N THR A 153 3.46 7.89 0.34
CA THR A 153 2.81 8.33 1.57
C THR A 153 1.36 7.86 1.67
N HIS A 154 0.81 7.95 2.87
CA HIS A 154 -0.56 7.60 3.17
C HIS A 154 -1.14 8.47 4.29
N LYS A 155 -2.29 9.10 4.07
CA LYS A 155 -2.91 10.03 5.03
C LYS A 155 -3.31 9.41 6.37
N MET A 156 -3.59 8.12 6.44
CA MET A 156 -3.89 7.42 7.70
C MET A 156 -2.62 6.75 8.27
N ALA A 157 -1.96 5.92 7.46
CA ALA A 157 -0.84 5.08 7.90
C ALA A 157 0.54 5.76 7.72
N LYS A 158 0.59 7.03 7.33
CA LYS A 158 1.78 7.85 7.04
C LYS A 158 2.58 7.35 5.84
N TYR A 159 2.78 6.06 5.73
CA TYR A 159 3.55 5.36 4.70
C TYR A 159 2.80 4.11 4.22
N THR A 160 3.05 3.70 3.00
CA THR A 160 2.61 2.42 2.45
C THR A 160 3.73 1.81 1.60
N GLY A 161 4.06 0.57 1.91
CA GLY A 161 5.10 -0.22 1.27
C GLY A 161 4.68 -1.67 1.14
N GLY A 162 5.60 -2.59 1.44
CA GLY A 162 5.42 -4.03 1.28
C GLY A 162 4.28 -4.60 2.12
N VAL A 163 4.30 -4.36 3.44
CA VAL A 163 3.29 -4.90 4.36
C VAL A 163 1.90 -4.39 4.01
N LYS A 164 1.73 -3.07 3.89
CA LYS A 164 0.40 -2.50 3.63
C LYS A 164 -0.12 -2.81 2.23
N ASN A 165 0.74 -3.10 1.24
CA ASN A 165 0.30 -3.50 -0.09
C ASN A 165 -0.56 -4.76 -0.05
N LEU A 166 -0.26 -5.69 0.86
CA LEU A 166 -1.00 -6.95 1.00
C LEU A 166 -2.45 -6.76 1.46
N TYR A 167 -2.83 -5.60 1.96
CA TYR A 167 -4.25 -5.28 2.19
C TYR A 167 -5.11 -5.36 0.92
N GLY A 168 -4.48 -5.28 -0.26
CA GLY A 168 -5.12 -5.48 -1.56
C GLY A 168 -5.58 -6.91 -1.84
N VAL A 169 -5.29 -7.91 -0.99
CA VAL A 169 -5.85 -9.27 -1.13
C VAL A 169 -7.28 -9.37 -0.55
N ILE A 170 -7.67 -8.42 0.31
CA ILE A 170 -9.01 -8.36 0.87
C ILE A 170 -9.98 -7.86 -0.22
N PRO A 171 -11.12 -8.56 -0.45
CA PRO A 171 -12.04 -8.20 -1.52
C PRO A 171 -12.70 -6.83 -1.33
N GLY A 172 -12.61 -5.97 -2.32
CA GLY A 172 -13.36 -4.73 -2.52
C GLY A 172 -13.82 -4.00 -1.28
N LEU A 173 -15.13 -3.99 -1.03
CA LEU A 173 -15.76 -3.28 0.08
C LEU A 173 -15.54 -3.91 1.46
N LYS A 174 -15.09 -5.17 1.55
CA LYS A 174 -14.69 -5.82 2.82
C LYS A 174 -13.56 -5.05 3.51
N LYS A 175 -12.70 -4.37 2.76
CA LYS A 175 -11.72 -3.43 3.32
C LYS A 175 -12.38 -2.35 4.20
N ALA A 176 -13.51 -1.81 3.76
CA ALA A 176 -14.23 -0.80 4.53
C ALA A 176 -14.80 -1.39 5.83
N GLU A 177 -15.26 -2.63 5.82
CA GLU A 177 -15.75 -3.34 7.02
C GLU A 177 -14.62 -3.54 8.03
N ILE A 178 -13.43 -3.96 7.58
CA ILE A 178 -12.25 -4.10 8.44
C ILE A 178 -11.86 -2.75 9.03
N HIS A 179 -11.84 -1.67 8.25
CA HIS A 179 -11.60 -0.32 8.78
C HIS A 179 -12.65 0.11 9.81
N TYR A 180 -13.90 -0.27 9.64
CA TYR A 180 -14.96 0.02 10.60
C TYR A 180 -14.80 -0.78 11.90
N ARG A 181 -14.38 -2.04 11.78
CA ARG A 181 -14.16 -2.95 12.90
C ARG A 181 -12.95 -2.55 13.74
N PHE A 182 -11.86 -2.10 13.08
CA PHE A 182 -10.58 -1.72 13.70
C PHE A 182 -10.30 -0.23 13.47
N GLN A 183 -11.12 0.64 14.07
CA GLN A 183 -11.10 2.08 13.84
C GLN A 183 -9.83 2.80 14.29
N LYS A 184 -9.10 2.25 15.27
CA LYS A 184 -7.84 2.84 15.76
C LYS A 184 -6.70 2.48 14.80
N GLU A 185 -5.96 3.49 14.36
CA GLU A 185 -4.82 3.32 13.44
C GLU A 185 -3.82 2.27 13.95
N GLU A 186 -3.59 2.22 15.25
CA GLU A 186 -2.72 1.26 15.90
C GLU A 186 -3.19 -0.18 15.75
N LEU A 187 -4.48 -0.45 16.07
CA LEU A 187 -5.04 -1.79 15.93
C LEU A 187 -4.97 -2.24 14.47
N PHE A 188 -5.28 -1.33 13.55
CA PHE A 188 -5.28 -1.63 12.14
C PHE A 188 -3.86 -1.81 11.58
N CYS A 189 -2.97 -0.83 11.80
CA CYS A 189 -1.63 -0.84 11.18
C CYS A 189 -0.63 -1.75 11.93
N GLU A 190 -0.70 -1.81 13.26
CA GLU A 190 0.27 -2.59 14.05
C GLU A 190 -0.11 -4.07 14.18
N ASN A 191 -1.35 -4.44 13.82
CA ASN A 191 -1.81 -5.81 14.01
C ASN A 191 -2.55 -6.35 12.78
N VAL A 192 -3.69 -5.78 12.38
CA VAL A 192 -4.51 -6.33 11.29
C VAL A 192 -3.76 -6.45 9.97
N LEU A 193 -2.95 -5.44 9.61
CA LEU A 193 -2.12 -5.51 8.41
C LEU A 193 -1.02 -6.57 8.52
N LEU A 194 -0.53 -6.85 9.72
CA LEU A 194 0.44 -7.91 9.96
C LEU A 194 -0.21 -9.29 9.90
N ASP A 195 -1.42 -9.46 10.48
CA ASP A 195 -2.19 -10.71 10.34
C ASP A 195 -2.40 -11.08 8.86
N ILE A 196 -2.73 -10.08 8.02
CA ILE A 196 -2.88 -10.28 6.58
C ILE A 196 -1.54 -10.63 5.92
N CYS A 197 -0.47 -9.93 6.28
CA CYS A 197 0.88 -10.18 5.77
C CYS A 197 1.35 -11.59 6.14
N ASP A 198 1.11 -12.02 7.37
CA ASP A 198 1.47 -13.35 7.86
C ASP A 198 0.66 -14.47 7.15
N TYR A 199 -0.61 -14.23 6.84
CA TYR A 199 -1.39 -15.17 6.04
C TYR A 199 -0.86 -15.30 4.60
N VAL A 200 -0.59 -14.18 3.93
CA VAL A 200 -0.16 -14.18 2.52
C VAL A 200 1.26 -14.71 2.36
N LYS A 201 2.15 -14.40 3.31
CA LYS A 201 3.57 -14.82 3.31
C LYS A 201 4.23 -14.65 1.93
N PRO A 202 4.31 -13.42 1.37
CA PRO A 202 4.87 -13.24 0.04
C PRO A 202 6.29 -13.79 0.00
N SER A 203 6.62 -14.58 -1.03
CA SER A 203 7.96 -15.16 -1.18
C SER A 203 9.01 -14.10 -1.53
N LEU A 204 8.58 -13.05 -2.23
CA LEU A 204 9.41 -11.90 -2.59
C LEU A 204 8.56 -10.62 -2.59
N THR A 205 9.14 -9.55 -2.06
CA THR A 205 8.55 -8.21 -2.15
C THR A 205 9.50 -7.29 -2.91
N ILE A 206 8.97 -6.60 -3.94
CA ILE A 206 9.70 -5.62 -4.73
C ILE A 206 8.99 -4.28 -4.64
N MET A 207 9.73 -3.23 -4.36
CA MET A 207 9.22 -1.86 -4.28
C MET A 207 9.66 -1.04 -5.48
N ASP A 208 8.68 -0.52 -6.19
CA ASP A 208 8.87 0.49 -7.22
C ASP A 208 9.09 1.85 -6.54
N GLY A 209 10.33 2.30 -6.53
CA GLY A 209 10.79 3.58 -6.03
C GLY A 209 11.42 4.47 -7.11
N VAL A 210 11.20 4.19 -8.40
CA VAL A 210 11.71 5.06 -9.48
C VAL A 210 11.06 6.44 -9.39
N TYR A 211 9.72 6.47 -9.39
CA TYR A 211 8.93 7.66 -9.03
C TYR A 211 8.01 7.28 -7.88
N ALA A 212 8.14 7.96 -6.76
CA ALA A 212 7.32 7.80 -5.57
C ALA A 212 6.15 8.78 -5.56
N MET A 213 5.21 8.63 -4.60
CA MET A 213 4.18 9.63 -4.33
C MET A 213 4.38 10.24 -2.95
N GLU A 214 4.49 11.56 -2.87
CA GLU A 214 4.63 12.33 -1.63
C GLU A 214 3.35 13.12 -1.27
N GLY A 215 3.22 13.60 -0.05
CA GLY A 215 2.14 14.49 0.41
C GLY A 215 0.81 13.79 0.60
N GLU A 216 -0.21 14.14 -0.18
CA GLU A 216 -1.61 13.69 -0.04
C GLU A 216 -1.86 12.24 -0.55
N GLY A 217 -0.89 11.34 -0.36
CA GLY A 217 -1.07 9.93 -0.71
C GLY A 217 -2.24 9.24 0.03
N PRO A 218 -2.69 8.07 -0.43
CA PRO A 218 -2.02 7.18 -1.41
C PRO A 218 -2.41 7.41 -2.88
N THR A 219 -3.31 8.37 -3.21
CA THR A 219 -3.88 8.55 -4.55
C THR A 219 -3.93 9.99 -5.04
N ALA A 220 -3.73 10.96 -4.16
CA ALA A 220 -3.90 12.39 -4.45
C ALA A 220 -2.61 13.21 -4.25
N GLY A 221 -1.49 12.56 -3.92
CA GLY A 221 -0.20 13.19 -3.73
C GLY A 221 0.49 13.64 -5.01
N ASP A 222 1.68 14.17 -4.84
CA ASP A 222 2.55 14.64 -5.92
C ASP A 222 3.55 13.53 -6.30
N VAL A 223 3.92 13.46 -7.57
CA VAL A 223 4.96 12.53 -8.04
C VAL A 223 6.34 13.08 -7.68
N ARG A 224 7.18 12.21 -7.12
CA ARG A 224 8.55 12.55 -6.73
C ARG A 224 9.53 11.51 -7.25
N LYS A 225 10.57 11.92 -7.97
CA LYS A 225 11.64 11.01 -8.38
C LYS A 225 12.50 10.65 -7.18
N VAL A 226 12.72 9.34 -6.98
CA VAL A 226 13.67 8.78 -6.01
C VAL A 226 14.75 7.98 -6.75
N GLY A 227 14.38 7.24 -7.78
CA GLY A 227 15.31 6.63 -8.73
C GLY A 227 15.87 5.30 -8.27
N VAL A 228 15.09 4.47 -7.55
CA VAL A 228 15.55 3.17 -7.04
C VAL A 228 14.54 2.06 -7.24
N LEU A 229 15.03 0.83 -7.31
CA LEU A 229 14.30 -0.41 -7.07
C LEU A 229 14.81 -1.04 -5.77
N ILE A 230 13.91 -1.69 -5.03
CA ILE A 230 14.24 -2.36 -3.78
C ILE A 230 13.60 -3.74 -3.79
N ALA A 231 14.35 -4.77 -3.38
CA ALA A 231 13.81 -6.12 -3.22
C ALA A 231 14.24 -6.75 -1.90
N SER A 232 13.34 -7.51 -1.30
CA SER A 232 13.61 -8.31 -0.10
C SER A 232 12.64 -9.48 0.01
N GLU A 233 13.07 -10.58 0.57
CA GLU A 233 12.19 -11.65 1.06
C GLU A 233 11.29 -11.15 2.20
N SER A 234 11.80 -10.22 3.04
CA SER A 234 11.06 -9.66 4.14
C SER A 234 10.38 -8.34 3.77
N PRO A 235 9.04 -8.28 3.66
CA PRO A 235 8.32 -7.02 3.46
C PRO A 235 8.53 -6.02 4.59
N HIS A 236 8.83 -6.52 5.81
CA HIS A 236 9.10 -5.71 6.99
C HIS A 236 10.45 -4.98 6.88
N ALA A 237 11.50 -5.69 6.46
CA ALA A 237 12.82 -5.10 6.25
C ALA A 237 12.83 -4.13 5.05
N LEU A 238 12.11 -4.48 3.98
CA LEU A 238 11.91 -3.61 2.82
C LEU A 238 11.24 -2.28 3.21
N ASP A 239 10.26 -2.30 4.13
CA ASP A 239 9.57 -1.10 4.59
C ASP A 239 10.51 -0.17 5.40
N ILE A 240 11.55 -0.70 6.09
CA ILE A 240 12.60 0.11 6.72
C ILE A 240 13.43 0.86 5.66
N ALA A 241 13.83 0.18 4.59
CA ALA A 241 14.53 0.83 3.48
C ALA A 241 13.67 1.94 2.84
N GLY A 242 12.37 1.66 2.61
CA GLY A 242 11.42 2.64 2.10
C GLY A 242 11.29 3.87 3.00
N CYS A 243 11.22 3.69 4.31
CA CYS A 243 11.19 4.78 5.29
C CYS A 243 12.49 5.62 5.23
N LYS A 244 13.65 4.96 5.18
CA LYS A 244 14.95 5.64 5.10
C LYS A 244 15.08 6.50 3.84
N LEU A 245 14.65 6.01 2.69
CA LEU A 245 14.69 6.74 1.41
C LEU A 245 13.89 8.04 1.42
N ILE A 246 12.76 8.08 2.11
CA ILE A 246 11.92 9.27 2.22
C ILE A 246 12.18 10.09 3.49
N ASN A 247 13.30 9.83 4.16
CA ASN A 247 13.70 10.51 5.40
C ASN A 247 12.60 10.50 6.48
N LEU A 248 11.90 9.37 6.59
CA LEU A 248 10.85 9.15 7.57
C LEU A 248 11.38 8.26 8.69
N ASP A 249 11.24 8.73 9.95
CA ASP A 249 11.49 7.90 11.13
C ASP A 249 10.59 6.65 11.09
N PRO A 250 11.18 5.41 10.99
CA PRO A 250 10.42 4.17 10.91
C PRO A 250 9.46 3.98 12.09
N MET A 251 9.82 4.47 13.29
CA MET A 251 8.99 4.37 14.48
C MET A 251 7.69 5.19 14.41
N LYS A 252 7.57 6.10 13.43
CA LYS A 252 6.32 6.81 13.15
C LYS A 252 5.34 6.01 12.27
N VAL A 253 5.75 4.83 11.78
CA VAL A 253 4.95 3.97 10.91
C VAL A 253 4.36 2.80 11.69
N GLY A 254 3.03 2.65 11.69
CA GLY A 254 2.34 1.62 12.48
C GLY A 254 2.73 0.20 12.10
N THR A 255 2.88 -0.11 10.80
CA THR A 255 3.32 -1.45 10.37
C THR A 255 4.73 -1.78 10.85
N VAL A 256 5.62 -0.80 10.94
CA VAL A 256 6.98 -1.00 11.49
C VAL A 256 6.93 -1.25 12.99
N ARG A 257 6.19 -0.42 13.76
CA ARG A 257 6.03 -0.67 15.21
C ARG A 257 5.45 -2.05 15.49
N GLY A 258 4.45 -2.46 14.70
CA GLY A 258 3.88 -3.81 14.77
C GLY A 258 4.92 -4.89 14.47
N SER A 259 5.73 -4.72 13.41
CA SER A 259 6.78 -5.67 13.04
C SER A 259 7.82 -5.88 14.15
N ILE A 260 8.19 -4.81 14.87
CA ILE A 260 9.08 -4.89 16.04
C ILE A 260 8.37 -5.63 17.19
N LYS A 261 7.14 -5.24 17.49
CA LYS A 261 6.33 -5.85 18.56
C LYS A 261 6.11 -7.36 18.37
N TRP A 262 6.02 -7.81 17.12
CA TRP A 262 5.85 -9.22 16.75
C TRP A 262 7.20 -9.93 16.54
N ASN A 263 8.33 -9.30 16.87
CA ASN A 263 9.69 -9.81 16.69
C ASN A 263 10.02 -10.22 15.24
N LEU A 264 9.38 -9.58 14.27
CA LEU A 264 9.64 -9.81 12.84
C LEU A 264 10.88 -9.06 12.36
N ILE A 265 11.24 -7.95 13.00
CA ILE A 265 12.49 -7.20 12.89
C ILE A 265 12.92 -6.71 14.27
N LYS A 266 14.21 -6.48 14.47
CA LYS A 266 14.73 -5.89 15.70
C LYS A 266 14.42 -4.38 15.77
N ASP A 267 14.35 -3.84 16.97
CA ASP A 267 14.08 -2.42 17.22
C ASP A 267 15.24 -1.48 16.84
N ASP A 268 16.47 -1.99 16.87
CA ASP A 268 17.68 -1.31 16.41
C ASP A 268 18.00 -1.55 14.91
N PHE A 269 17.17 -2.36 14.23
CA PHE A 269 17.33 -2.77 12.83
C PHE A 269 18.64 -3.49 12.51
N SER A 270 19.36 -3.97 13.52
CA SER A 270 20.67 -4.65 13.37
C SER A 270 20.57 -6.00 12.63
N ASP A 271 19.36 -6.53 12.43
CA ASP A 271 19.10 -7.75 11.68
C ASP A 271 18.81 -7.50 10.17
N ILE A 272 18.92 -6.24 9.72
CA ILE A 272 18.70 -5.84 8.32
C ILE A 272 20.04 -5.48 7.68
N GLU A 273 20.32 -6.06 6.52
CA GLU A 273 21.50 -5.80 5.71
C GLU A 273 21.09 -5.17 4.38
N PHE A 274 21.58 -3.94 4.13
CA PHE A 274 21.38 -3.28 2.83
C PHE A 274 22.53 -3.67 1.90
N ILE A 275 22.19 -4.27 0.75
CA ILE A 275 23.12 -4.72 -0.26
C ILE A 275 22.87 -4.00 -1.59
N GLY A 276 23.84 -4.06 -2.49
CA GLY A 276 23.79 -3.35 -3.76
C GLY A 276 24.32 -1.92 -3.66
N ASP A 277 23.54 -0.95 -4.12
CA ASP A 277 23.93 0.46 -4.08
C ASP A 277 23.76 1.07 -2.68
N ASN A 278 24.62 2.03 -2.32
CA ASN A 278 24.50 2.72 -1.03
C ASN A 278 23.20 3.54 -0.95
N ILE A 279 22.30 3.13 -0.08
CA ILE A 279 20.98 3.76 0.13
C ILE A 279 21.06 5.25 0.44
N ASP A 280 22.13 5.71 1.11
CA ASP A 280 22.28 7.11 1.55
C ASP A 280 22.35 8.09 0.37
N LYS A 281 22.73 7.61 -0.82
CA LYS A 281 22.76 8.39 -2.06
C LYS A 281 21.36 8.78 -2.56
N PHE A 282 20.34 8.03 -2.16
CA PHE A 282 18.96 8.15 -2.67
C PHE A 282 17.99 8.77 -1.65
N ILE A 283 18.46 9.16 -0.47
CA ILE A 283 17.61 9.76 0.56
C ILE A 283 17.10 11.12 0.10
N VAL A 284 15.77 11.25 -0.01
CA VAL A 284 15.09 12.49 -0.33
C VAL A 284 14.73 13.22 0.98
N LYS A 285 15.62 14.14 1.41
CA LYS A 285 15.51 14.82 2.72
C LYS A 285 14.28 15.69 2.85
N ASP A 286 13.79 16.28 1.75
CA ASP A 286 12.64 17.19 1.65
C ASP A 286 11.35 16.50 1.21
N PHE A 287 11.28 15.15 1.32
CA PHE A 287 10.09 14.40 0.96
C PHE A 287 8.90 14.81 1.82
N LYS A 288 7.78 15.15 1.21
CA LYS A 288 6.59 15.69 1.90
C LYS A 288 5.84 14.58 2.63
N ILE A 289 6.15 14.39 3.91
CA ILE A 289 5.47 13.42 4.76
C ILE A 289 4.15 14.02 5.30
N PRO A 290 3.00 13.32 5.18
CA PRO A 290 1.74 13.80 5.72
C PRO A 290 1.75 13.74 7.25
N VAL A 291 1.14 14.75 7.87
CA VAL A 291 0.80 14.67 9.30
C VAL A 291 -0.41 13.79 9.49
N THR A 292 -0.33 12.86 10.43
CA THR A 292 -1.36 11.87 10.75
C THR A 292 -1.78 11.94 12.21
N SER A 293 -2.83 11.23 12.60
CA SER A 293 -3.26 11.14 14.01
C SER A 293 -2.19 10.58 14.93
N SER A 294 -1.35 9.67 14.42
CA SER A 294 -0.25 9.06 15.20
C SER A 294 0.82 10.05 15.67
N ASP A 295 1.00 11.20 14.99
CA ASP A 295 1.96 12.24 15.40
C ASP A 295 1.59 12.91 16.74
N PHE A 296 0.33 12.80 17.17
CA PHE A 296 -0.21 13.51 18.34
C PHE A 296 -0.58 12.59 19.49
N ARG A 297 -0.42 11.29 19.31
CA ARG A 297 -0.75 10.28 20.30
C ARG A 297 -0.05 10.50 21.64
N LEU A 298 1.21 10.91 21.64
CA LEU A 298 1.96 11.21 22.85
C LEU A 298 1.34 12.34 23.69
N LEU A 299 0.59 13.27 23.07
CA LEU A 299 -0.10 14.34 23.78
C LEU A 299 -1.39 13.81 24.44
N SER A 300 -2.14 12.95 23.75
CA SER A 300 -3.40 12.40 24.27
C SER A 300 -3.19 11.34 25.37
N LEU A 301 -2.08 10.59 25.33
CA LEU A 301 -1.73 9.60 26.35
C LEU A 301 -1.39 10.20 27.73
N LYS A 302 -1.02 11.50 27.78
CA LYS A 302 -0.75 12.22 29.03
C LYS A 302 -2.01 12.78 29.70
N LEU A 303 -3.19 12.65 29.05
CA LEU A 303 -4.46 13.17 29.55
C LEU A 303 -5.31 12.04 30.15
N PRO A 304 -6.18 12.33 31.12
CA PRO A 304 -7.21 11.39 31.56
C PRO A 304 -8.04 10.91 30.35
N LYS A 305 -8.46 9.64 30.35
CA LYS A 305 -9.07 8.96 29.20
C LYS A 305 -10.18 9.76 28.50
N VAL A 306 -11.09 10.38 29.26
CA VAL A 306 -12.20 11.20 28.72
C VAL A 306 -11.69 12.46 28.01
N LEU A 307 -10.68 13.11 28.56
CA LEU A 307 -10.06 14.30 27.96
C LEU A 307 -9.19 13.91 26.77
N GLY A 308 -8.53 12.77 26.82
CA GLY A 308 -7.79 12.17 25.71
C GLY A 308 -8.69 11.88 24.50
N ASP A 309 -9.84 11.24 24.70
CA ASP A 309 -10.82 10.93 23.64
C ASP A 309 -11.42 12.22 23.00
N ILE A 310 -11.63 13.26 23.77
CA ILE A 310 -12.07 14.57 23.27
C ILE A 310 -10.94 15.25 22.48
N ALA A 311 -9.72 15.24 23.02
CA ALA A 311 -8.55 15.78 22.36
C ALA A 311 -8.30 15.08 21.03
N ASP A 312 -8.37 13.75 20.97
CA ASP A 312 -8.21 12.97 19.74
C ASP A 312 -9.27 13.33 18.70
N LYS A 313 -10.54 13.49 19.08
CA LYS A 313 -11.61 13.93 18.17
C LYS A 313 -11.41 15.33 17.61
N VAL A 314 -10.85 16.23 18.41
CA VAL A 314 -10.57 17.62 18.01
C VAL A 314 -9.31 17.69 17.15
N ILE A 315 -8.28 16.96 17.53
CA ILE A 315 -6.97 16.98 16.92
C ILE A 315 -6.95 16.19 15.60
N THR A 316 -7.61 15.05 15.51
CA THR A 316 -7.57 14.19 14.30
C THR A 316 -8.03 14.94 13.05
N PRO A 317 -7.22 14.93 11.97
CA PRO A 317 -7.55 15.59 10.72
C PRO A 317 -8.92 15.20 10.16
N LYS A 318 -9.62 16.12 9.49
CA LYS A 318 -11.02 15.94 9.03
C LYS A 318 -11.08 15.85 7.51
N PRO A 319 -11.88 14.92 6.93
CA PRO A 319 -12.18 14.99 5.50
C PRO A 319 -13.10 16.20 5.23
N VAL A 320 -12.73 17.01 4.24
CA VAL A 320 -13.47 18.20 3.80
C VAL A 320 -13.69 18.12 2.30
N ILE A 321 -14.88 18.50 1.85
CA ILE A 321 -15.27 18.47 0.45
C ILE A 321 -14.91 19.79 -0.23
N ASP A 322 -14.22 19.71 -1.35
CA ASP A 322 -14.11 20.79 -2.33
C ASP A 322 -15.27 20.66 -3.32
N TYR A 323 -16.30 21.48 -3.09
CA TYR A 323 -17.50 21.45 -3.91
C TYR A 323 -17.28 21.85 -5.35
N LYS A 324 -16.19 22.62 -5.65
CA LYS A 324 -15.83 22.98 -7.03
C LYS A 324 -15.34 21.78 -7.83
N LYS A 325 -14.74 20.80 -7.16
CA LYS A 325 -14.22 19.56 -7.78
C LYS A 325 -15.18 18.39 -7.67
N CYS A 326 -16.20 18.47 -6.81
CA CYS A 326 -17.12 17.37 -6.56
C CYS A 326 -18.10 17.19 -7.73
N VAL A 327 -17.99 16.07 -8.43
CA VAL A 327 -18.88 15.69 -9.56
C VAL A 327 -20.06 14.81 -9.14
N LYS A 328 -20.36 14.72 -7.85
CA LYS A 328 -21.52 14.01 -7.29
C LYS A 328 -21.62 12.51 -7.66
N CYS A 329 -20.51 11.87 -8.00
CA CYS A 329 -20.47 10.48 -8.50
C CYS A 329 -20.81 9.41 -7.46
N GLY A 330 -21.00 9.74 -6.18
CA GLY A 330 -21.40 8.84 -5.12
C GLY A 330 -20.35 7.83 -4.63
N LYS A 331 -19.16 7.72 -5.25
CA LYS A 331 -18.14 6.75 -4.86
C LYS A 331 -17.71 6.84 -3.39
N CYS A 332 -17.59 8.05 -2.85
CA CYS A 332 -17.28 8.28 -1.44
C CYS A 332 -18.39 7.79 -0.51
N LYS A 333 -19.67 7.88 -0.91
CA LYS A 333 -20.82 7.34 -0.16
C LYS A 333 -20.75 5.82 -0.10
N VAL A 334 -20.50 5.17 -1.24
CA VAL A 334 -20.35 3.70 -1.33
C VAL A 334 -19.17 3.21 -0.51
N ALA A 335 -18.05 3.93 -0.55
CA ALA A 335 -16.82 3.59 0.17
C ALA A 335 -16.87 3.86 1.68
N CYS A 336 -17.91 4.56 2.18
CA CYS A 336 -17.97 4.94 3.59
C CYS A 336 -18.44 3.79 4.48
N PRO A 337 -17.57 3.17 5.29
CA PRO A 337 -17.96 2.06 6.16
C PRO A 337 -18.93 2.48 7.26
N ALA A 338 -18.83 3.71 7.75
CA ALA A 338 -19.72 4.27 8.76
C ALA A 338 -21.04 4.80 8.17
N LYS A 339 -21.22 4.74 6.83
CA LYS A 339 -22.44 5.20 6.11
C LYS A 339 -22.87 6.64 6.47
N VAL A 340 -21.88 7.53 6.66
CA VAL A 340 -22.09 8.91 7.12
C VAL A 340 -21.95 9.96 6.01
N ILE A 341 -21.98 9.53 4.75
CA ILE A 341 -21.87 10.40 3.57
C ILE A 341 -23.16 10.36 2.76
N GLU A 342 -23.74 11.53 2.53
CA GLU A 342 -24.88 11.75 1.66
C GLU A 342 -24.45 12.56 0.42
N ILE A 343 -25.23 12.43 -0.66
CA ILE A 343 -25.04 13.25 -1.88
C ILE A 343 -26.28 14.11 -2.02
N ASP A 344 -26.08 15.40 -2.04
CA ASP A 344 -27.14 16.41 -2.27
C ASP A 344 -26.86 17.24 -3.55
N GLU A 345 -27.64 18.28 -3.76
CA GLU A 345 -27.52 19.17 -4.92
C GLU A 345 -26.17 19.90 -5.00
N LYS A 346 -25.52 20.13 -3.84
CA LYS A 346 -24.22 20.81 -3.76
C LYS A 346 -23.04 19.83 -3.88
N GLY A 347 -23.25 18.53 -3.60
CA GLY A 347 -22.21 17.51 -3.64
C GLY A 347 -22.26 16.53 -2.47
N ALA A 348 -21.12 15.93 -2.15
CA ALA A 348 -21.00 15.04 -1.00
C ALA A 348 -21.04 15.82 0.31
N LYS A 349 -21.79 15.31 1.31
CA LYS A 349 -21.86 15.88 2.66
C LYS A 349 -21.49 14.81 3.69
N ILE A 350 -20.56 15.11 4.58
CA ILE A 350 -20.03 14.17 5.57
C ILE A 350 -20.52 14.55 6.96
N ASN A 351 -21.20 13.62 7.66
CA ASN A 351 -21.50 13.78 9.08
C ASN A 351 -20.23 13.54 9.92
N LEU A 352 -19.50 14.62 10.21
CA LEU A 352 -18.23 14.56 10.93
C LEU A 352 -18.34 14.08 12.39
N LYS A 353 -19.53 14.15 13.02
CA LYS A 353 -19.75 13.65 14.39
C LYS A 353 -19.68 12.12 14.45
N LYS A 354 -20.16 11.45 13.40
CA LYS A 354 -20.17 9.97 13.29
C LYS A 354 -19.03 9.42 12.43
N CYS A 355 -18.19 10.29 11.87
CA CYS A 355 -17.07 9.89 10.99
C CYS A 355 -15.93 9.25 11.78
N ILE A 356 -15.53 8.04 11.40
CA ILE A 356 -14.44 7.25 12.01
C ILE A 356 -13.02 7.63 11.52
N ARG A 357 -12.90 8.61 10.63
CA ARG A 357 -11.62 9.13 10.10
C ARG A 357 -10.74 8.08 9.37
N CYS A 358 -11.33 7.07 8.75
CA CYS A 358 -10.61 6.08 7.95
C CYS A 358 -10.08 6.61 6.60
N TYR A 359 -10.58 7.76 6.15
CA TYR A 359 -10.23 8.44 4.89
C TYR A 359 -10.46 7.66 3.59
N CYS A 360 -11.15 6.52 3.61
CA CYS A 360 -11.53 5.78 2.39
C CYS A 360 -12.22 6.67 1.34
N CYS A 361 -13.00 7.64 1.78
CA CYS A 361 -13.66 8.61 0.90
C CYS A 361 -12.65 9.52 0.17
N HIS A 362 -11.54 9.89 0.81
CA HIS A 362 -10.44 10.64 0.19
C HIS A 362 -9.69 9.77 -0.82
N GLU A 363 -9.35 8.54 -0.45
CA GLU A 363 -8.59 7.60 -1.28
C GLU A 363 -9.32 7.26 -2.58
N LEU A 364 -10.66 7.06 -2.50
CA LEU A 364 -11.48 6.63 -3.64
C LEU A 364 -12.11 7.79 -4.43
N CYS A 365 -11.76 9.05 -4.12
CA CYS A 365 -12.27 10.19 -4.88
C CYS A 365 -11.52 10.39 -6.21
N PRO A 366 -12.14 10.09 -7.39
CA PRO A 366 -11.45 10.16 -8.67
C PRO A 366 -11.09 11.60 -9.08
N LYS A 367 -11.79 12.60 -8.51
CA LYS A 367 -11.57 14.03 -8.78
C LYS A 367 -10.74 14.73 -7.72
N LYS A 368 -10.16 13.99 -6.76
CA LYS A 368 -9.40 14.57 -5.63
C LYS A 368 -10.20 15.69 -4.93
N ALA A 369 -11.53 15.55 -4.86
CA ALA A 369 -12.43 16.55 -4.29
C ALA A 369 -12.54 16.47 -2.75
N ILE A 370 -11.91 15.48 -2.12
CA ILE A 370 -11.93 15.32 -0.67
C ILE A 370 -10.50 15.51 -0.15
N HIS A 371 -10.31 16.54 0.65
CA HIS A 371 -9.03 16.87 1.27
C HIS A 371 -9.06 16.55 2.76
N ILE A 372 -7.91 16.22 3.32
CA ILE A 372 -7.78 15.99 4.76
C ILE A 372 -7.26 17.26 5.41
N LYS A 373 -8.20 18.04 6.00
CA LYS A 373 -7.88 19.32 6.64
C LYS A 373 -7.35 19.09 8.04
N GLN A 374 -6.15 19.59 8.28
CA GLN A 374 -5.53 19.63 9.62
C GLN A 374 -6.15 20.75 10.47
N ASN A 375 -6.15 20.59 11.79
CA ASN A 375 -6.58 21.65 12.69
C ASN A 375 -5.54 22.77 12.75
N ILE A 376 -5.99 24.02 12.99
CA ILE A 376 -5.12 25.22 13.00
C ILE A 376 -3.98 25.12 14.04
N PHE A 377 -4.20 24.43 15.14
CA PHE A 377 -3.16 24.18 16.17
C PHE A 377 -1.90 23.49 15.62
N PHE A 378 -1.97 22.78 14.50
CA PHE A 378 -0.82 22.10 13.87
C PHE A 378 0.13 23.03 13.11
N LYS A 379 -0.32 24.25 12.77
CA LYS A 379 0.56 25.26 12.16
C LYS A 379 1.48 25.93 13.18
N LEU A 380 1.20 25.74 14.47
CA LEU A 380 1.93 26.38 15.57
C LEU A 380 3.00 25.46 16.21
N ILE A 381 3.08 24.19 15.79
CA ILE A 381 4.01 23.18 16.36
C ILE A 381 5.11 22.77 15.35
N LYS A 382 5.21 23.49 14.24
CA LYS A 382 6.35 23.35 13.31
C LYS A 382 7.47 24.28 13.69
#